data_5c44b7332229e0e1bdfcedf89ef144ec
#
_entry.id   5c44b7332229e0e1bdfcedf89ef144ec
#
_cell.length_a   1.000
_cell.length_b   1.000
_cell.length_c   1.000
_cell.angle_alpha   90.00
_cell.angle_beta   90.00
_cell.angle_gamma   90.00
#
_symmetry.space_group_name_H-M   'P 1'
#
loop_
_entity.id
_entity.type
_entity.pdbx_description
1 polymer ?
#
loop_
_entity_poly.entity_id
_entity_poly.type
_entity_poly.pdbx_seq_one_letter_code
_entity_poly.pdbx_strand_id
1 'polypeptide(L)'
;MFAQIINTLSDLLYTYILIILLLGTGIYFSVRTHFVQFRMLREAIRVVMEPKEDENGLSSFQALMVSTASRVGTGNIAGISTAICLGGPGAVFWMWITALLGSASAFIESTLAQIYKRRAADGICYGGPAYYIQAVLKKRWLGVIFAVLLILTYMVGFNLVASFNIADTFRAYSFYDASTTPVIVGAILAVIFCICICGGSRQISKITGILVPAMGIFYLALALFVVVTHFELIPRMFADIFSNAFDFRAIFGGFTGSCIMQGIKRGLFSNEAGVGSAPNAAASASVSHPAKQGLVQMLSVFIDTIVICSATSFLLLCSGIAPSDELKGMPWVQAAAEASLGGIGITFITIALFLFAFTTLIGNFFYAEMGLGYLCDKKPNKWMLIGLRAIATVVVFGGSLMEFSVAWSPADVIMGFLALINLPVIIILGGPAIRCMKDYMRQKREGKNPVFRAKDIGLVTKTDFWN
;
A
#
# COMPACT_ATOMS: atom_id res chain seq x y z
N MET A 1 7.52 28.60 -5.59
CA MET A 1 6.05 28.79 -5.49
C MET A 1 5.30 27.45 -5.58
N PHE A 2 5.40 26.66 -6.66
CA PHE A 2 4.68 25.36 -6.78
C PHE A 2 5.01 24.38 -5.65
N ALA A 3 6.30 24.11 -5.38
CA ALA A 3 6.73 23.21 -4.31
C ALA A 3 6.25 23.68 -2.91
N GLN A 4 6.25 24.98 -2.65
CA GLN A 4 5.72 25.53 -1.38
C GLN A 4 4.23 25.28 -1.22
N ILE A 5 3.44 25.45 -2.28
CA ILE A 5 1.99 25.19 -2.26
C ILE A 5 1.73 23.70 -1.96
N ILE A 6 2.46 22.81 -2.64
CA ILE A 6 2.33 21.35 -2.44
C ILE A 6 2.72 20.96 -1.02
N ASN A 7 3.82 21.48 -0.48
CA ASN A 7 4.23 21.19 0.89
C ASN A 7 3.21 21.72 1.91
N THR A 8 2.75 22.97 1.76
CA THR A 8 1.71 23.53 2.64
C THR A 8 0.42 22.71 2.59
N LEU A 9 0.02 22.25 1.41
CA LEU A 9 -1.18 21.42 1.26
C LEU A 9 -0.98 20.02 1.89
N SER A 10 0.19 19.43 1.71
CA SER A 10 0.56 18.18 2.38
C SER A 10 0.51 18.32 3.90
N ASP A 11 1.10 19.37 4.44
CA ASP A 11 1.13 19.63 5.88
C ASP A 11 -0.29 19.86 6.43
N LEU A 12 -1.14 20.64 5.75
CA LEU A 12 -2.52 20.83 6.16
C LEU A 12 -3.29 19.50 6.19
N LEU A 13 -3.16 18.68 5.14
CA LEU A 13 -3.85 17.40 5.04
C LEU A 13 -3.42 16.44 6.14
N TYR A 14 -2.11 16.26 6.34
CA TYR A 14 -1.58 15.25 7.26
C TYR A 14 -1.51 15.70 8.71
N THR A 15 -1.37 17.02 8.98
CA THR A 15 -1.32 17.53 10.35
C THR A 15 -2.69 17.56 11.03
N TYR A 16 -3.74 17.92 10.29
CA TYR A 16 -5.04 18.20 10.90
C TYR A 16 -6.14 17.26 10.46
N ILE A 17 -6.23 16.95 9.17
CA ILE A 17 -7.41 16.27 8.63
C ILE A 17 -7.23 14.75 8.65
N LEU A 18 -6.18 14.25 8.02
CA LEU A 18 -6.00 12.81 7.82
C LEU A 18 -5.66 12.06 9.09
N ILE A 19 -4.93 12.68 10.03
CA ILE A 19 -4.67 12.07 11.35
C ILE A 19 -5.99 11.72 12.04
N ILE A 20 -6.88 12.70 12.18
CA ILE A 20 -8.17 12.53 12.86
C ILE A 20 -9.03 11.52 12.10
N LEU A 21 -9.07 11.64 10.79
CA LEU A 21 -9.93 10.81 9.94
C LEU A 21 -9.45 9.35 9.91
N LEU A 22 -8.15 9.10 9.79
CA LEU A 22 -7.56 7.75 9.78
C LEU A 22 -7.70 7.05 11.13
N LEU A 23 -7.26 7.71 12.21
CA LEU A 23 -7.35 7.13 13.54
C LEU A 23 -8.80 6.97 13.97
N GLY A 24 -9.64 7.98 13.75
CA GLY A 24 -11.07 7.93 14.08
C GLY A 24 -11.80 6.82 13.33
N THR A 25 -11.58 6.69 12.02
CA THR A 25 -12.18 5.61 11.20
C THR A 25 -11.67 4.23 11.64
N GLY A 26 -10.36 4.12 11.89
CA GLY A 26 -9.74 2.88 12.34
C GLY A 26 -10.29 2.43 13.70
N ILE A 27 -10.41 3.33 14.67
CA ILE A 27 -11.02 3.06 15.99
C ILE A 27 -12.50 2.69 15.81
N TYR A 28 -13.26 3.46 15.05
CA TYR A 28 -14.68 3.20 14.79
C TYR A 28 -14.90 1.79 14.25
N PHE A 29 -14.16 1.38 13.23
CA PHE A 29 -14.31 0.05 12.66
C PHE A 29 -13.72 -1.06 13.55
N SER A 30 -12.63 -0.81 14.26
CA SER A 30 -12.10 -1.76 15.23
C SER A 30 -13.15 -2.11 16.30
N VAL A 31 -13.81 -1.11 16.86
CA VAL A 31 -14.89 -1.32 17.85
C VAL A 31 -16.10 -2.00 17.20
N ARG A 32 -16.58 -1.51 16.06
CA ARG A 32 -17.78 -2.05 15.38
C ARG A 32 -17.62 -3.49 14.88
N THR A 33 -16.39 -3.91 14.59
CA THR A 33 -16.07 -5.28 14.17
C THR A 33 -15.57 -6.16 15.33
N HIS A 34 -15.57 -5.61 16.55
CA HIS A 34 -15.02 -6.29 17.73
C HIS A 34 -13.57 -6.72 17.50
N PHE A 35 -12.74 -5.80 17.03
CA PHE A 35 -11.32 -5.99 16.77
C PHE A 35 -11.04 -7.18 15.82
N VAL A 36 -11.68 -7.17 14.64
CA VAL A 36 -11.54 -8.21 13.61
C VAL A 36 -10.09 -8.52 13.28
N GLN A 37 -9.24 -7.50 13.28
CA GLN A 37 -7.82 -7.59 12.95
C GLN A 37 -7.02 -8.50 13.90
N PHE A 38 -7.45 -8.69 15.12
CA PHE A 38 -6.82 -9.63 16.06
C PHE A 38 -7.55 -10.98 16.08
N ARG A 39 -8.89 -10.96 16.14
CA ARG A 39 -9.70 -12.16 16.28
C ARG A 39 -9.70 -13.06 15.07
N MET A 40 -9.57 -12.49 13.88
CA MET A 40 -9.69 -13.23 12.62
C MET A 40 -8.35 -13.35 11.87
N LEU A 41 -7.23 -13.02 12.51
CA LEU A 41 -5.91 -13.08 11.85
C LEU A 41 -5.56 -14.50 11.38
N ARG A 42 -5.81 -15.50 12.24
CA ARG A 42 -5.60 -16.93 11.88
C ARG A 42 -6.49 -17.36 10.72
N GLU A 43 -7.74 -16.89 10.70
CA GLU A 43 -8.66 -17.16 9.60
C GLU A 43 -8.24 -16.46 8.31
N ALA A 44 -7.69 -15.24 8.39
CA ALA A 44 -7.16 -14.53 7.24
C ALA A 44 -6.04 -15.31 6.55
N ILE A 45 -5.11 -15.89 7.33
CA ILE A 45 -4.03 -16.74 6.81
C ILE A 45 -4.61 -17.98 6.11
N ARG A 46 -5.63 -18.61 6.72
CA ARG A 46 -6.29 -19.79 6.13
C ARG A 46 -6.94 -19.47 4.79
N VAL A 47 -7.66 -18.35 4.70
CA VAL A 47 -8.38 -17.91 3.49
C VAL A 47 -7.43 -17.62 2.31
N VAL A 48 -6.20 -17.17 2.58
CA VAL A 48 -5.21 -16.96 1.52
C VAL A 48 -4.88 -18.25 0.77
N MET A 49 -4.89 -19.39 1.47
CA MET A 49 -4.55 -20.70 0.91
C MET A 49 -5.76 -21.41 0.26
N GLU A 50 -6.96 -20.83 0.32
CA GLU A 50 -8.14 -21.43 -0.28
C GLU A 50 -8.07 -21.40 -1.83
N PRO A 51 -8.56 -22.45 -2.51
CA PRO A 51 -8.66 -22.46 -3.96
C PRO A 51 -9.66 -21.39 -4.44
N LYS A 52 -9.49 -20.92 -5.66
CA LYS A 52 -10.43 -20.00 -6.30
C LYS A 52 -11.73 -20.72 -6.69
N GLU A 53 -12.85 -20.01 -6.64
CA GLU A 53 -14.19 -20.55 -6.99
C GLU A 53 -14.47 -20.53 -8.50
N ASP A 54 -13.82 -19.63 -9.26
CA ASP A 54 -13.99 -19.47 -10.71
C ASP A 54 -12.61 -19.39 -11.37
N GLU A 55 -12.42 -20.11 -12.48
CA GLU A 55 -11.13 -20.16 -13.19
C GLU A 55 -10.70 -18.80 -13.76
N ASN A 56 -11.66 -17.95 -14.11
CA ASN A 56 -11.38 -16.63 -14.70
C ASN A 56 -11.00 -15.56 -13.69
N GLY A 57 -11.29 -15.75 -12.38
CA GLY A 57 -10.95 -14.82 -11.32
C GLY A 57 -9.55 -15.06 -10.75
N LEU A 58 -9.03 -14.07 -10.02
CA LEU A 58 -7.82 -14.23 -9.23
C LEU A 58 -8.10 -15.10 -7.99
N SER A 59 -7.13 -15.92 -7.56
CA SER A 59 -7.21 -16.56 -6.26
C SER A 59 -7.02 -15.53 -5.13
N SER A 60 -7.39 -15.89 -3.89
CA SER A 60 -7.12 -15.05 -2.72
C SER A 60 -5.63 -14.73 -2.57
N PHE A 61 -4.76 -15.70 -2.82
CA PHE A 61 -3.31 -15.51 -2.84
C PHE A 61 -2.86 -14.52 -3.93
N GLN A 62 -3.37 -14.68 -5.16
CA GLN A 62 -3.02 -13.75 -6.25
C GLN A 62 -3.50 -12.31 -5.98
N ALA A 63 -4.70 -12.13 -5.43
CA ALA A 63 -5.21 -10.83 -5.04
C ALA A 63 -4.37 -10.20 -3.90
N LEU A 64 -3.95 -11.03 -2.93
CA LEU A 64 -2.99 -10.61 -1.90
C LEU A 64 -1.67 -10.16 -2.52
N MET A 65 -1.11 -10.94 -3.43
CA MET A 65 0.19 -10.61 -4.05
C MET A 65 0.13 -9.34 -4.90
N VAL A 66 -0.95 -9.12 -5.64
CA VAL A 66 -1.14 -7.87 -6.41
C VAL A 66 -1.23 -6.66 -5.47
N SER A 67 -2.03 -6.74 -4.40
CA SER A 67 -2.15 -5.65 -3.43
C SER A 67 -0.87 -5.44 -2.62
N THR A 68 -0.18 -6.52 -2.25
CA THR A 68 1.11 -6.46 -1.55
C THR A 68 2.21 -5.90 -2.47
N ALA A 69 2.19 -6.20 -3.77
CA ALA A 69 3.13 -5.63 -4.74
C ALA A 69 3.08 -4.10 -4.78
N SER A 70 1.89 -3.51 -4.73
CA SER A 70 1.74 -2.05 -4.67
C SER A 70 2.21 -1.48 -3.33
N ARG A 71 1.83 -2.12 -2.22
CA ARG A 71 2.12 -1.67 -0.85
C ARG A 71 3.59 -1.83 -0.46
N VAL A 72 4.10 -3.08 -0.57
CA VAL A 72 5.47 -3.43 -0.19
C VAL A 72 6.44 -2.93 -1.25
N GLY A 73 6.89 -1.71 -1.07
CA GLY A 73 7.70 -0.98 -2.04
C GLY A 73 8.70 -0.03 -1.40
N THR A 74 8.90 1.09 -2.05
CA THR A 74 9.80 2.14 -1.57
C THR A 74 9.39 2.72 -0.23
N GLY A 75 8.09 2.70 0.10
CA GLY A 75 7.56 3.14 1.40
C GLY A 75 8.14 2.36 2.57
N ASN A 76 8.31 1.05 2.41
CA ASN A 76 8.83 0.16 3.46
C ASN A 76 10.33 0.30 3.71
N ILE A 77 11.08 0.85 2.77
CA ILE A 77 12.54 1.03 2.88
C ILE A 77 12.87 2.51 3.01
N ALA A 78 12.80 3.30 1.95
CA ALA A 78 13.11 4.73 1.95
C ALA A 78 12.11 5.54 2.78
N GLY A 79 10.82 5.16 2.78
CA GLY A 79 9.79 5.81 3.57
C GLY A 79 10.03 5.69 5.08
N ILE A 80 10.45 4.52 5.57
CA ILE A 80 10.79 4.29 6.97
C ILE A 80 12.00 5.11 7.38
N SER A 81 13.05 5.08 6.57
CA SER A 81 14.23 5.92 6.78
C SER A 81 13.85 7.40 6.90
N THR A 82 13.02 7.88 6.00
CA THR A 82 12.51 9.26 6.01
C THR A 82 11.67 9.55 7.27
N ALA A 83 10.80 8.60 7.69
CA ALA A 83 9.97 8.76 8.88
C ALA A 83 10.81 8.91 10.15
N ILE A 84 11.81 8.06 10.31
CA ILE A 84 12.69 8.09 11.49
C ILE A 84 13.63 9.32 11.45
N CYS A 85 14.13 9.68 10.28
CA CYS A 85 15.00 10.85 10.10
C CYS A 85 14.28 12.16 10.47
N LEU A 86 13.00 12.33 10.08
CA LEU A 86 12.23 13.54 10.29
C LEU A 86 11.45 13.56 11.62
N GLY A 87 10.96 12.42 12.05
CA GLY A 87 10.08 12.28 13.21
C GLY A 87 10.72 11.58 14.41
N GLY A 88 11.94 11.10 14.26
CA GLY A 88 12.61 10.28 15.28
C GLY A 88 12.09 8.84 15.35
N PRO A 89 12.70 8.00 16.23
CA PRO A 89 12.32 6.59 16.39
C PRO A 89 10.84 6.36 16.72
N GLY A 90 10.20 7.28 17.42
CA GLY A 90 8.77 7.20 17.78
C GLY A 90 7.82 7.16 16.59
N ALA A 91 8.26 7.59 15.38
CA ALA A 91 7.47 7.45 14.17
C ALA A 91 7.13 5.98 13.87
N VAL A 92 8.00 5.03 14.22
CA VAL A 92 7.75 3.59 14.06
C VAL A 92 6.55 3.13 14.89
N PHE A 93 6.43 3.59 16.13
CA PHE A 93 5.27 3.29 16.98
C PHE A 93 3.96 3.77 16.34
N TRP A 94 3.93 4.99 15.83
CA TRP A 94 2.72 5.56 15.20
C TRP A 94 2.40 4.89 13.86
N MET A 95 3.39 4.37 13.15
CA MET A 95 3.17 3.50 12.00
C MET A 95 2.49 2.18 12.40
N TRP A 96 2.91 1.55 13.49
CA TRP A 96 2.25 0.35 14.02
C TRP A 96 0.80 0.61 14.41
N ILE A 97 0.54 1.72 15.11
CA ILE A 97 -0.83 2.12 15.47
C ILE A 97 -1.68 2.33 14.22
N THR A 98 -1.14 3.04 13.22
CA THR A 98 -1.84 3.27 11.95
C THR A 98 -2.15 1.96 11.22
N ALA A 99 -1.25 1.00 11.21
CA ALA A 99 -1.46 -0.31 10.61
C ALA A 99 -2.51 -1.14 11.37
N LEU A 100 -2.41 -1.20 12.69
CA LEU A 100 -3.35 -1.96 13.52
C LEU A 100 -4.78 -1.42 13.38
N LEU A 101 -4.96 -0.11 13.45
CA LEU A 101 -6.27 0.52 13.29
C LEU A 101 -6.74 0.49 11.83
N GLY A 102 -5.84 0.80 10.89
CA GLY A 102 -6.10 0.80 9.46
C GLY A 102 -6.50 -0.57 8.91
N SER A 103 -6.02 -1.66 9.52
CA SER A 103 -6.40 -3.03 9.15
C SER A 103 -7.91 -3.26 9.21
N ALA A 104 -8.61 -2.67 10.18
CA ALA A 104 -10.08 -2.74 10.25
C ALA A 104 -10.73 -1.96 9.10
N SER A 105 -10.18 -0.81 8.72
CA SER A 105 -10.64 -0.05 7.55
C SER A 105 -10.42 -0.83 6.25
N ALA A 106 -9.25 -1.44 6.08
CA ALA A 106 -8.92 -2.28 4.93
C ALA A 106 -9.87 -3.49 4.80
N PHE A 107 -10.26 -4.10 5.93
CA PHE A 107 -11.29 -5.14 5.97
C PHE A 107 -12.62 -4.64 5.40
N ILE A 108 -13.08 -3.48 5.86
CA ILE A 108 -14.39 -2.92 5.47
C ILE A 108 -14.39 -2.53 4.00
N GLU A 109 -13.41 -1.75 3.54
CA GLU A 109 -13.37 -1.26 2.15
C GLU A 109 -13.26 -2.41 1.14
N SER A 110 -12.48 -3.45 1.46
CA SER A 110 -12.29 -4.60 0.57
C SER A 110 -13.51 -5.54 0.57
N THR A 111 -14.20 -5.67 1.71
CA THR A 111 -15.48 -6.38 1.79
C THR A 111 -16.55 -5.65 0.96
N LEU A 112 -16.64 -4.31 1.05
CA LEU A 112 -17.55 -3.50 0.23
C LEU A 112 -17.26 -3.66 -1.26
N ALA A 113 -15.99 -3.64 -1.66
CA ALA A 113 -15.60 -3.81 -3.05
C ALA A 113 -16.02 -5.17 -3.62
N GLN A 114 -15.93 -6.22 -2.82
CA GLN A 114 -16.43 -7.55 -3.19
C GLN A 114 -17.95 -7.62 -3.24
N ILE A 115 -18.68 -6.97 -2.32
CA ILE A 115 -20.15 -6.94 -2.34
C ILE A 115 -20.66 -6.27 -3.62
N TYR A 116 -20.05 -5.15 -4.02
CA TYR A 116 -20.50 -4.33 -5.16
C TYR A 116 -19.66 -4.49 -6.42
N LYS A 117 -18.92 -5.60 -6.55
CA LYS A 117 -18.18 -5.91 -7.78
C LYS A 117 -19.10 -6.16 -8.97
N ARG A 118 -18.59 -5.88 -10.15
CA ARG A 118 -19.28 -6.13 -11.42
C ARG A 118 -18.55 -7.19 -12.23
N ARG A 119 -19.28 -7.99 -12.96
CA ARG A 119 -18.72 -8.99 -13.87
C ARG A 119 -18.71 -8.44 -15.29
N ALA A 120 -17.55 -8.43 -15.93
CA ALA A 120 -17.46 -8.10 -17.35
C ALA A 120 -17.82 -9.29 -18.24
N ALA A 121 -18.01 -9.03 -19.53
CA ALA A 121 -18.38 -10.06 -20.51
C ALA A 121 -17.33 -11.18 -20.67
N ASP A 122 -16.07 -10.89 -20.34
CA ASP A 122 -14.96 -11.86 -20.35
C ASP A 122 -14.84 -12.67 -19.04
N GLY A 123 -15.79 -12.52 -18.12
CA GLY A 123 -15.84 -13.20 -16.83
C GLY A 123 -14.97 -12.58 -15.74
N ILE A 124 -14.14 -11.59 -16.06
CA ILE A 124 -13.31 -10.88 -15.10
C ILE A 124 -14.18 -9.96 -14.22
N CYS A 125 -13.92 -9.95 -12.92
CA CYS A 125 -14.61 -9.07 -11.99
C CYS A 125 -13.84 -7.78 -11.77
N TYR A 126 -14.56 -6.66 -11.79
CA TYR A 126 -14.07 -5.31 -11.50
C TYR A 126 -14.82 -4.74 -10.31
N GLY A 127 -14.15 -3.95 -9.50
CA GLY A 127 -14.75 -3.30 -8.34
C GLY A 127 -13.79 -2.33 -7.70
N GLY A 128 -14.16 -1.84 -6.52
CA GLY A 128 -13.39 -0.85 -5.76
C GLY A 128 -14.25 0.32 -5.34
N PRO A 129 -13.67 1.38 -4.76
CA PRO A 129 -14.42 2.52 -4.22
C PRO A 129 -15.33 3.19 -5.23
N ALA A 130 -14.86 3.45 -6.45
CA ALA A 130 -15.68 4.06 -7.49
C ALA A 130 -17.00 3.31 -7.73
N TYR A 131 -16.94 1.96 -7.69
CA TYR A 131 -18.11 1.11 -7.93
C TYR A 131 -19.09 1.14 -6.75
N TYR A 132 -18.65 1.01 -5.49
CA TYR A 132 -19.58 1.06 -4.37
C TYR A 132 -20.10 2.48 -4.10
N ILE A 133 -19.34 3.53 -4.39
CA ILE A 133 -19.82 4.92 -4.39
C ILE A 133 -21.00 5.05 -5.36
N GLN A 134 -20.83 4.60 -6.60
CA GLN A 134 -21.90 4.68 -7.61
C GLN A 134 -23.08 3.79 -7.24
N ALA A 135 -22.85 2.56 -6.78
CA ALA A 135 -23.91 1.60 -6.49
C ALA A 135 -24.82 2.06 -5.36
N VAL A 136 -24.24 2.59 -4.27
CA VAL A 136 -24.99 2.90 -3.04
C VAL A 136 -25.37 4.38 -2.96
N LEU A 137 -24.43 5.30 -3.17
CA LEU A 137 -24.69 6.73 -3.09
C LEU A 137 -25.36 7.28 -4.35
N LYS A 138 -25.43 6.51 -5.44
CA LYS A 138 -25.95 6.94 -6.75
C LYS A 138 -25.21 8.18 -7.31
N LYS A 139 -23.97 8.45 -6.87
CA LYS A 139 -23.17 9.60 -7.26
C LYS A 139 -22.03 9.19 -8.20
N ARG A 140 -22.35 8.99 -9.51
CA ARG A 140 -21.33 8.61 -10.50
C ARG A 140 -20.17 9.62 -10.59
N TRP A 141 -20.48 10.93 -10.48
CA TRP A 141 -19.45 11.97 -10.54
C TRP A 141 -18.37 11.81 -9.45
N LEU A 142 -18.76 11.42 -8.22
CA LEU A 142 -17.82 11.17 -7.14
C LEU A 142 -16.97 9.92 -7.41
N GLY A 143 -17.57 8.87 -8.00
CA GLY A 143 -16.82 7.69 -8.48
C GLY A 143 -15.82 8.05 -9.57
N VAL A 144 -16.17 8.94 -10.50
CA VAL A 144 -15.26 9.44 -11.54
C VAL A 144 -14.09 10.21 -10.95
N ILE A 145 -14.34 11.13 -10.00
CA ILE A 145 -13.27 11.85 -9.29
C ILE A 145 -12.35 10.87 -8.59
N PHE A 146 -12.91 9.88 -7.88
CA PHE A 146 -12.10 8.86 -7.21
C PHE A 146 -11.24 8.06 -8.20
N ALA A 147 -11.80 7.61 -9.33
CA ALA A 147 -11.07 6.85 -10.34
C ALA A 147 -9.95 7.66 -11.00
N VAL A 148 -10.16 8.95 -11.27
CA VAL A 148 -9.14 9.86 -11.79
C VAL A 148 -8.01 10.03 -10.77
N LEU A 149 -8.35 10.30 -9.51
CA LEU A 149 -7.35 10.41 -8.43
C LEU A 149 -6.59 9.09 -8.23
N LEU A 150 -7.25 7.94 -8.34
CA LEU A 150 -6.60 6.62 -8.27
C LEU A 150 -5.55 6.48 -9.37
N ILE A 151 -5.88 6.83 -10.61
CA ILE A 151 -4.93 6.79 -11.74
C ILE A 151 -3.77 7.76 -11.49
N LEU A 152 -4.05 8.99 -11.07
CA LEU A 152 -3.00 9.98 -10.79
C LEU A 152 -2.09 9.55 -9.64
N THR A 153 -2.65 8.98 -8.56
CA THR A 153 -1.85 8.52 -7.41
C THR A 153 -0.92 7.38 -7.82
N TYR A 154 -1.48 6.34 -8.41
CA TYR A 154 -0.74 5.09 -8.62
C TYR A 154 0.09 5.10 -9.91
N MET A 155 -0.49 5.55 -11.02
CA MET A 155 0.25 5.59 -12.29
C MET A 155 1.27 6.73 -12.34
N VAL A 156 0.98 7.88 -11.71
CA VAL A 156 1.89 9.03 -11.74
C VAL A 156 2.64 9.14 -10.42
N GLY A 157 1.99 9.52 -9.33
CA GLY A 157 2.65 9.86 -8.07
C GLY A 157 3.57 8.74 -7.54
N PHE A 158 3.01 7.56 -7.31
CA PHE A 158 3.78 6.44 -6.73
C PHE A 158 4.81 5.86 -7.71
N ASN A 159 4.53 5.87 -9.03
CA ASN A 159 5.51 5.41 -10.00
C ASN A 159 6.69 6.38 -10.14
N LEU A 160 6.47 7.68 -10.01
CA LEU A 160 7.57 8.66 -9.92
C LEU A 160 8.44 8.40 -8.70
N VAL A 161 7.83 8.18 -7.51
CA VAL A 161 8.56 7.86 -6.27
C VAL A 161 9.34 6.55 -6.39
N ALA A 162 8.72 5.51 -6.94
CA ALA A 162 9.37 4.19 -7.08
C ALA A 162 10.57 4.27 -8.02
N SER A 163 10.41 4.92 -9.16
CA SER A 163 11.47 5.08 -10.15
C SER A 163 12.60 5.98 -9.65
N PHE A 164 12.27 7.10 -8.98
CA PHE A 164 13.25 7.95 -8.30
C PHE A 164 14.11 7.15 -7.32
N ASN A 165 13.49 6.40 -6.40
CA ASN A 165 14.23 5.65 -5.37
C ASN A 165 15.12 4.56 -5.98
N ILE A 166 14.71 3.90 -7.08
CA ILE A 166 15.60 2.96 -7.80
C ILE A 166 16.83 3.69 -8.33
N ALA A 167 16.67 4.84 -8.97
CA ALA A 167 17.81 5.61 -9.49
C ALA A 167 18.70 6.13 -8.35
N ASP A 168 18.11 6.57 -7.25
CA ASP A 168 18.80 7.14 -6.09
C ASP A 168 19.70 6.12 -5.37
N THR A 169 19.38 4.81 -5.39
CA THR A 169 20.26 3.77 -4.81
C THR A 169 21.63 3.69 -5.45
N PHE A 170 21.77 4.11 -6.69
CA PHE A 170 23.04 4.05 -7.40
C PHE A 170 24.02 5.12 -6.94
N ARG A 171 23.59 6.14 -6.20
CA ARG A 171 24.48 7.17 -5.63
C ARG A 171 25.57 6.61 -4.71
N ALA A 172 25.34 5.45 -4.10
CA ALA A 172 26.32 4.82 -3.23
C ALA A 172 27.50 4.18 -3.99
N TYR A 173 27.44 4.09 -5.31
CA TYR A 173 28.48 3.43 -6.11
C TYR A 173 29.45 4.44 -6.72
N SER A 174 30.73 4.06 -6.81
CA SER A 174 31.82 4.91 -7.34
C SER A 174 31.66 5.26 -8.83
N PHE A 175 30.88 4.46 -9.59
CA PHE A 175 30.59 4.74 -11.01
C PHE A 175 29.43 5.71 -11.22
N TYR A 176 28.78 6.18 -10.14
CA TYR A 176 27.63 7.06 -10.26
C TYR A 176 28.01 8.42 -10.85
N ASP A 177 27.30 8.80 -11.90
CA ASP A 177 27.33 10.13 -12.49
C ASP A 177 25.91 10.70 -12.50
N ALA A 178 25.73 11.89 -11.94
CA ALA A 178 24.42 12.51 -11.75
C ALA A 178 23.70 12.84 -13.08
N SER A 179 24.43 12.97 -14.18
CA SER A 179 23.87 13.31 -15.50
C SER A 179 23.49 12.09 -16.32
N THR A 180 24.22 10.98 -16.17
CA THR A 180 24.08 9.80 -17.06
C THR A 180 23.45 8.61 -16.35
N THR A 181 23.79 8.34 -15.08
CA THR A 181 23.30 7.15 -14.38
C THR A 181 21.76 7.12 -14.23
N PRO A 182 21.08 8.20 -13.82
CA PRO A 182 19.62 8.20 -13.74
C PRO A 182 18.93 7.98 -15.09
N VAL A 183 19.52 8.50 -16.18
CA VAL A 183 18.99 8.32 -17.55
C VAL A 183 19.08 6.86 -17.97
N ILE A 184 20.23 6.21 -17.76
CA ILE A 184 20.45 4.81 -18.13
C ILE A 184 19.54 3.89 -17.29
N VAL A 185 19.53 4.07 -15.97
CA VAL A 185 18.68 3.28 -15.06
C VAL A 185 17.21 3.45 -15.41
N GLY A 186 16.76 4.70 -15.64
CA GLY A 186 15.39 5.01 -16.02
C GLY A 186 14.98 4.39 -17.35
N ALA A 187 15.86 4.41 -18.35
CA ALA A 187 15.59 3.81 -19.65
C ALA A 187 15.45 2.27 -19.55
N ILE A 188 16.37 1.61 -18.84
CA ILE A 188 16.30 0.16 -18.62
C ILE A 188 15.02 -0.19 -17.86
N LEU A 189 14.71 0.53 -16.77
CA LEU A 189 13.54 0.33 -15.96
C LEU A 189 12.25 0.49 -16.77
N ALA A 190 12.16 1.55 -17.57
CA ALA A 190 10.99 1.83 -18.42
C ALA A 190 10.75 0.73 -19.45
N VAL A 191 11.82 0.19 -20.08
CA VAL A 191 11.72 -0.92 -21.04
C VAL A 191 11.21 -2.19 -20.36
N ILE A 192 11.81 -2.60 -19.23
CA ILE A 192 11.42 -3.80 -18.50
C ILE A 192 9.97 -3.66 -17.99
N PHE A 193 9.63 -2.50 -17.45
CA PHE A 193 8.26 -2.21 -16.99
C PHE A 193 7.25 -2.30 -18.13
N CYS A 194 7.54 -1.67 -19.28
CA CYS A 194 6.68 -1.72 -20.47
C CYS A 194 6.39 -3.17 -20.91
N ILE A 195 7.42 -4.01 -20.99
CA ILE A 195 7.29 -5.43 -21.34
C ILE A 195 6.36 -6.14 -20.34
N CYS A 196 6.53 -5.89 -19.05
CA CYS A 196 5.74 -6.55 -18.01
C CYS A 196 4.26 -6.17 -18.04
N ILE A 197 3.92 -4.90 -18.30
CA ILE A 197 2.53 -4.45 -18.32
C ILE A 197 1.78 -4.75 -19.62
N CYS A 198 2.49 -5.10 -20.71
CA CYS A 198 1.86 -5.43 -21.99
C CYS A 198 0.92 -6.65 -21.94
N GLY A 199 1.16 -7.60 -21.03
CA GLY A 199 0.33 -8.79 -20.85
C GLY A 199 -0.94 -8.58 -20.00
N GLY A 200 -1.17 -7.35 -19.49
CA GLY A 200 -2.36 -6.99 -18.70
C GLY A 200 -2.43 -7.69 -17.33
N SER A 201 -3.59 -7.59 -16.69
CA SER A 201 -3.83 -8.02 -15.28
C SER A 201 -3.43 -9.48 -15.00
N ARG A 202 -3.59 -10.40 -15.97
CA ARG A 202 -3.22 -11.82 -15.81
C ARG A 202 -1.70 -12.00 -15.70
N GLN A 203 -0.94 -11.30 -16.53
CA GLN A 203 0.53 -11.34 -16.46
C GLN A 203 1.04 -10.67 -15.19
N ILE A 204 0.46 -9.53 -14.81
CA ILE A 204 0.76 -8.81 -13.58
C ILE A 204 0.58 -9.74 -12.38
N SER A 205 -0.57 -10.40 -12.23
CA SER A 205 -0.83 -11.30 -11.10
C SER A 205 0.12 -12.51 -11.06
N LYS A 206 0.58 -13.00 -12.21
CA LYS A 206 1.56 -14.08 -12.28
C LYS A 206 2.95 -13.63 -11.84
N ILE A 207 3.41 -12.46 -12.32
CA ILE A 207 4.71 -11.88 -11.95
C ILE A 207 4.74 -11.55 -10.46
N THR A 208 3.74 -10.85 -9.95
CA THR A 208 3.66 -10.48 -8.52
C THR A 208 3.53 -11.70 -7.62
N GLY A 209 2.83 -12.75 -8.07
CA GLY A 209 2.70 -14.02 -7.35
C GLY A 209 4.02 -14.75 -7.10
N ILE A 210 5.06 -14.46 -7.88
CA ILE A 210 6.40 -15.05 -7.74
C ILE A 210 7.34 -14.06 -7.04
N LEU A 211 7.39 -12.81 -7.52
CA LEU A 211 8.37 -11.83 -7.03
C LEU A 211 8.08 -11.38 -5.60
N VAL A 212 6.80 -11.17 -5.23
CA VAL A 212 6.46 -10.66 -3.89
C VAL A 212 6.87 -11.61 -2.76
N PRO A 213 6.54 -12.92 -2.80
CA PRO A 213 7.04 -13.83 -1.78
C PRO A 213 8.56 -13.93 -1.76
N ALA A 214 9.21 -13.99 -2.94
CA ALA A 214 10.66 -14.11 -3.05
C ALA A 214 11.36 -12.90 -2.42
N MET A 215 10.94 -11.67 -2.77
CA MET A 215 11.52 -10.45 -2.21
C MET A 215 11.26 -10.34 -0.70
N GLY A 216 10.05 -10.71 -0.25
CA GLY A 216 9.69 -10.68 1.17
C GLY A 216 10.58 -11.62 2.00
N ILE A 217 10.77 -12.87 1.57
CA ILE A 217 11.63 -13.83 2.24
C ILE A 217 13.09 -13.34 2.25
N PHE A 218 13.58 -12.85 1.11
CA PHE A 218 14.94 -12.33 0.97
C PHE A 218 15.19 -11.16 1.94
N TYR A 219 14.25 -10.22 2.03
CA TYR A 219 14.38 -9.06 2.91
C TYR A 219 14.24 -9.42 4.40
N LEU A 220 13.32 -10.32 4.73
CA LEU A 220 13.15 -10.79 6.11
C LEU A 220 14.35 -11.60 6.59
N ALA A 221 15.04 -12.32 5.71
CA ALA A 221 16.28 -13.02 6.05
C ALA A 221 17.38 -12.02 6.47
N LEU A 222 17.51 -10.89 5.76
CA LEU A 222 18.42 -9.81 6.18
C LEU A 222 18.03 -9.25 7.55
N ALA A 223 16.75 -8.90 7.73
CA ALA A 223 16.29 -8.33 8.98
C ALA A 223 16.52 -9.29 10.16
N LEU A 224 16.25 -10.57 9.96
CA LEU A 224 16.52 -11.59 10.98
C LEU A 224 18.01 -11.70 11.29
N PHE A 225 18.86 -11.67 10.27
CA PHE A 225 20.31 -11.66 10.45
C PHE A 225 20.75 -10.47 11.31
N VAL A 226 20.30 -9.25 10.99
CA VAL A 226 20.63 -8.03 11.75
C VAL A 226 20.12 -8.12 13.19
N VAL A 227 18.90 -8.58 13.41
CA VAL A 227 18.31 -8.78 14.75
C VAL A 227 19.11 -9.78 15.58
N VAL A 228 19.54 -10.88 14.97
CA VAL A 228 20.33 -11.93 15.69
C VAL A 228 21.74 -11.42 16.01
N THR A 229 22.40 -10.74 15.08
CA THR A 229 23.78 -10.24 15.27
C THR A 229 23.85 -9.02 16.21
N HIS A 230 22.77 -8.26 16.36
CA HIS A 230 22.70 -7.07 17.20
C HIS A 230 21.65 -7.21 18.32
N PHE A 231 21.44 -8.43 18.81
CA PHE A 231 20.39 -8.73 19.80
C PHE A 231 20.47 -7.85 21.06
N GLU A 232 21.68 -7.49 21.48
CA GLU A 232 21.91 -6.63 22.64
C GLU A 232 21.31 -5.21 22.50
N LEU A 233 21.15 -4.72 21.26
CA LEU A 233 20.61 -3.38 20.99
C LEU A 233 19.08 -3.35 20.99
N ILE A 234 18.40 -4.51 20.89
CA ILE A 234 16.95 -4.59 20.80
C ILE A 234 16.22 -3.93 21.97
N PRO A 235 16.59 -4.16 23.26
CA PRO A 235 15.91 -3.50 24.38
C PRO A 235 16.04 -1.98 24.32
N ARG A 236 17.22 -1.45 23.95
CA ARG A 236 17.46 -0.04 23.77
C ARG A 236 16.63 0.54 22.62
N MET A 237 16.60 -0.13 21.49
CA MET A 237 15.80 0.26 20.33
C MET A 237 14.30 0.41 20.69
N PHE A 238 13.73 -0.56 21.39
CA PHE A 238 12.36 -0.45 21.87
C PHE A 238 12.17 0.70 22.86
N ALA A 239 13.09 0.88 23.78
CA ALA A 239 13.08 2.01 24.72
C ALA A 239 13.08 3.34 23.98
N ASP A 240 13.92 3.50 22.94
CA ASP A 240 14.00 4.70 22.11
C ASP A 240 12.71 4.94 21.32
N ILE A 241 12.12 3.88 20.74
CA ILE A 241 10.83 3.97 20.02
C ILE A 241 9.72 4.45 20.96
N PHE A 242 9.56 3.82 22.12
CA PHE A 242 8.48 4.16 23.04
C PHE A 242 8.69 5.51 23.74
N SER A 243 9.90 5.83 24.19
CA SER A 243 10.19 7.11 24.85
C SER A 243 9.96 8.29 23.90
N ASN A 244 10.42 8.17 22.66
CA ASN A 244 10.24 9.23 21.65
C ASN A 244 8.77 9.33 21.17
N ALA A 245 8.03 8.20 21.09
CA ALA A 245 6.63 8.19 20.67
C ALA A 245 5.71 9.02 21.59
N PHE A 246 6.08 9.18 22.87
CA PHE A 246 5.31 9.89 23.88
C PHE A 246 6.04 11.13 24.44
N ASP A 247 7.06 11.63 23.75
CA ASP A 247 7.67 12.91 24.07
C ASP A 247 6.77 14.07 23.63
N PHE A 248 5.79 14.40 24.48
CA PHE A 248 4.80 15.43 24.21
C PHE A 248 5.42 16.82 24.03
N ARG A 249 6.60 17.11 24.61
CA ARG A 249 7.29 18.40 24.44
C ARG A 249 7.78 18.54 22.99
N ALA A 250 8.42 17.51 22.45
CA ALA A 250 8.84 17.49 21.05
C ALA A 250 7.64 17.50 20.10
N ILE A 251 6.55 16.74 20.42
CA ILE A 251 5.35 16.67 19.61
C ILE A 251 4.65 18.04 19.49
N PHE A 252 4.45 18.75 20.59
CA PHE A 252 3.76 20.04 20.59
C PHE A 252 4.67 21.23 20.23
N GLY A 253 6.00 21.07 20.32
CA GLY A 253 6.96 22.10 19.92
C GLY A 253 7.16 22.26 18.42
N GLY A 254 6.89 21.18 17.64
CA GLY A 254 7.05 21.17 16.18
C GLY A 254 6.18 20.11 15.52
N PHE A 255 4.85 20.30 15.50
CA PHE A 255 3.89 19.26 15.14
C PHE A 255 4.08 18.71 13.71
N THR A 256 4.48 19.54 12.74
CA THR A 256 4.73 19.13 11.36
C THR A 256 5.92 18.17 11.20
N GLY A 257 6.89 18.25 12.10
CA GLY A 257 8.02 17.31 12.19
C GLY A 257 7.85 16.21 13.23
N SER A 258 6.67 16.12 13.87
CA SER A 258 6.47 15.19 14.98
C SER A 258 6.46 13.73 14.55
N CYS A 259 6.86 12.84 15.47
CA CYS A 259 6.81 11.40 15.29
C CYS A 259 5.39 10.92 14.93
N ILE A 260 4.34 11.55 15.43
CA ILE A 260 2.93 11.25 15.13
C ILE A 260 2.65 11.50 13.65
N MET A 261 2.92 12.71 13.18
CA MET A 261 2.61 13.10 11.79
C MET A 261 3.44 12.28 10.80
N GLN A 262 4.75 12.13 11.03
CA GLN A 262 5.62 11.36 10.16
C GLN A 262 5.25 9.87 10.17
N GLY A 263 4.96 9.30 11.35
CA GLY A 263 4.53 7.91 11.48
C GLY A 263 3.22 7.63 10.75
N ILE A 264 2.21 8.49 10.89
CA ILE A 264 0.92 8.32 10.22
C ILE A 264 1.06 8.55 8.71
N LYS A 265 1.79 9.58 8.27
CA LYS A 265 2.01 9.90 6.86
C LYS A 265 2.72 8.75 6.14
N ARG A 266 3.83 8.26 6.68
CA ARG A 266 4.60 7.17 6.08
C ARG A 266 3.93 5.81 6.29
N GLY A 267 3.21 5.62 7.39
CA GLY A 267 2.35 4.45 7.61
C GLY A 267 1.26 4.34 6.55
N LEU A 268 0.53 5.42 6.29
CA LEU A 268 -0.49 5.46 5.24
C LEU A 268 0.11 5.22 3.84
N PHE A 269 1.25 5.83 3.55
CA PHE A 269 1.95 5.65 2.28
C PHE A 269 2.36 4.18 2.05
N SER A 270 2.78 3.48 3.10
CA SER A 270 3.18 2.08 3.03
C SER A 270 1.97 1.14 2.94
N ASN A 271 1.07 1.18 3.94
CA ASN A 271 0.01 0.18 4.06
C ASN A 271 -1.27 0.49 3.27
N GLU A 272 -1.44 1.72 2.80
CA GLU A 272 -2.58 2.19 1.99
C GLU A 272 -3.97 1.90 2.61
N ALA A 273 -4.05 1.66 3.92
CA ALA A 273 -5.30 1.30 4.57
C ALA A 273 -6.26 2.48 4.63
N GLY A 274 -7.43 2.33 4.03
CA GLY A 274 -8.43 3.41 3.93
C GLY A 274 -8.22 4.35 2.74
N VAL A 275 -7.18 4.16 1.93
CA VAL A 275 -6.97 4.91 0.68
C VAL A 275 -7.92 4.45 -0.42
N GLY A 276 -8.31 3.16 -0.41
CA GLY A 276 -9.23 2.60 -1.40
C GLY A 276 -8.56 1.99 -2.62
N SER A 277 -7.28 1.71 -2.60
CA SER A 277 -6.52 1.07 -3.68
C SER A 277 -6.71 -0.44 -3.70
N ALA A 278 -6.37 -1.11 -2.60
CA ALA A 278 -6.45 -2.55 -2.45
C ALA A 278 -7.84 -3.16 -2.70
N PRO A 279 -8.95 -2.46 -2.43
CA PRO A 279 -10.28 -2.89 -2.84
C PRO A 279 -10.41 -3.25 -4.32
N ASN A 280 -9.63 -2.63 -5.21
CA ASN A 280 -9.64 -2.96 -6.64
C ASN A 280 -9.07 -4.37 -6.90
N ALA A 281 -7.98 -4.74 -6.26
CA ALA A 281 -7.45 -6.11 -6.33
C ALA A 281 -8.37 -7.11 -5.61
N ALA A 282 -8.91 -6.74 -4.45
CA ALA A 282 -9.87 -7.56 -3.71
C ALA A 282 -11.10 -7.91 -4.55
N ALA A 283 -11.65 -6.96 -5.32
CA ALA A 283 -12.83 -7.19 -6.16
C ALA A 283 -12.58 -8.19 -7.31
N SER A 284 -11.34 -8.27 -7.81
CA SER A 284 -10.95 -9.19 -8.89
C SER A 284 -10.82 -10.64 -8.41
N ALA A 285 -10.84 -10.88 -7.09
CA ALA A 285 -10.74 -12.22 -6.55
C ALA A 285 -12.03 -13.02 -6.67
N SER A 286 -11.88 -14.32 -6.97
CA SER A 286 -12.95 -15.30 -6.99
C SER A 286 -13.04 -16.02 -5.66
N VAL A 287 -14.04 -15.66 -4.86
CA VAL A 287 -14.27 -16.19 -3.50
C VAL A 287 -15.75 -16.48 -3.29
N SER A 288 -16.07 -17.43 -2.41
CA SER A 288 -17.45 -17.78 -2.05
C SER A 288 -18.15 -16.75 -1.16
N HIS A 289 -17.38 -15.88 -0.47
CA HIS A 289 -17.93 -14.91 0.47
C HIS A 289 -17.10 -13.62 0.51
N PRO A 290 -17.72 -12.42 0.40
CA PRO A 290 -16.99 -11.13 0.36
C PRO A 290 -16.05 -10.88 1.53
N ALA A 291 -16.43 -11.30 2.75
CA ALA A 291 -15.60 -11.13 3.94
C ALA A 291 -14.23 -11.82 3.83
N LYS A 292 -14.09 -12.86 2.98
CA LYS A 292 -12.80 -13.52 2.73
C LYS A 292 -11.77 -12.53 2.21
N GLN A 293 -12.15 -11.68 1.24
CA GLN A 293 -11.24 -10.68 0.72
C GLN A 293 -10.98 -9.51 1.69
N GLY A 294 -11.96 -9.17 2.52
CA GLY A 294 -11.73 -8.26 3.65
C GLY A 294 -10.63 -8.78 4.58
N LEU A 295 -10.67 -10.06 4.95
CA LEU A 295 -9.65 -10.72 5.77
C LEU A 295 -8.27 -10.75 5.09
N VAL A 296 -8.23 -11.04 3.80
CA VAL A 296 -6.99 -11.08 3.01
C VAL A 296 -6.33 -9.71 2.97
N GLN A 297 -7.07 -8.64 2.71
CA GLN A 297 -6.52 -7.30 2.64
C GLN A 297 -6.16 -6.72 4.02
N MET A 298 -6.86 -7.11 5.06
CA MET A 298 -6.47 -6.87 6.44
C MET A 298 -5.09 -7.49 6.75
N LEU A 299 -4.88 -8.75 6.36
CA LEU A 299 -3.59 -9.44 6.52
C LEU A 299 -2.47 -8.76 5.74
N SER A 300 -2.75 -8.23 4.54
CA SER A 300 -1.77 -7.50 3.75
C SER A 300 -1.21 -6.28 4.50
N VAL A 301 -2.05 -5.53 5.23
CA VAL A 301 -1.61 -4.39 6.06
C VAL A 301 -0.65 -4.84 7.18
N PHE A 302 -0.93 -6.00 7.80
CA PHE A 302 -0.03 -6.57 8.81
C PHE A 302 1.33 -6.94 8.21
N ILE A 303 1.33 -7.65 7.08
CA ILE A 303 2.57 -8.07 6.40
C ILE A 303 3.39 -6.83 6.04
N ASP A 304 2.75 -5.83 5.45
CA ASP A 304 3.42 -4.62 5.01
C ASP A 304 4.09 -3.87 6.18
N THR A 305 3.32 -3.47 7.17
CA THR A 305 3.81 -2.53 8.18
C THR A 305 4.37 -3.23 9.41
N ILE A 306 3.63 -4.20 9.98
CA ILE A 306 4.10 -4.85 11.23
C ILE A 306 5.30 -5.76 10.96
N VAL A 307 5.40 -6.36 9.75
CA VAL A 307 6.53 -7.24 9.44
C VAL A 307 7.61 -6.49 8.67
N ILE A 308 7.33 -6.00 7.45
CA ILE A 308 8.37 -5.45 6.56
C ILE A 308 8.87 -4.08 7.03
N CYS A 309 7.99 -3.15 7.42
CA CYS A 309 8.45 -1.85 7.93
C CYS A 309 9.22 -1.98 9.25
N SER A 310 8.82 -2.91 10.14
CA SER A 310 9.59 -3.18 11.36
C SER A 310 10.97 -3.75 11.05
N ALA A 311 11.09 -4.61 10.03
CA ALA A 311 12.36 -5.13 9.57
C ALA A 311 13.34 -4.01 9.19
N THR A 312 12.86 -3.02 8.41
CA THR A 312 13.66 -1.84 8.05
C THR A 312 13.99 -0.98 9.27
N SER A 313 13.02 -0.78 10.17
CA SER A 313 13.25 0.00 11.39
C SER A 313 14.33 -0.63 12.26
N PHE A 314 14.34 -1.94 12.39
CA PHE A 314 15.35 -2.68 13.17
C PHE A 314 16.72 -2.58 12.51
N LEU A 315 16.80 -2.73 11.17
CA LEU A 315 18.04 -2.53 10.43
C LEU A 315 18.63 -1.14 10.73
N LEU A 316 17.81 -0.08 10.64
CA LEU A 316 18.26 1.29 10.83
C LEU A 316 18.67 1.59 12.28
N LEU A 317 17.82 1.25 13.26
CA LEU A 317 18.03 1.59 14.66
C LEU A 317 19.09 0.74 15.34
N CYS A 318 19.36 -0.47 14.83
CA CYS A 318 20.44 -1.35 15.34
C CYS A 318 21.79 -1.16 14.62
N SER A 319 21.86 -0.36 13.55
CA SER A 319 23.09 -0.18 12.77
C SER A 319 24.18 0.66 13.47
N GLY A 320 23.78 1.44 14.47
CA GLY A 320 24.66 2.44 15.11
C GLY A 320 24.91 3.70 14.26
N ILE A 321 24.35 3.79 13.05
CA ILE A 321 24.48 4.96 12.16
C ILE A 321 23.35 5.95 12.49
N ALA A 322 23.72 7.16 12.91
CA ALA A 322 22.75 8.23 13.18
C ALA A 322 22.18 8.80 11.86
N PRO A 323 20.89 9.15 11.81
CA PRO A 323 20.33 9.86 10.67
C PRO A 323 20.92 11.26 10.53
N SER A 324 21.07 11.72 9.29
CA SER A 324 21.44 13.10 8.95
C SER A 324 20.67 13.54 7.69
N ASP A 325 20.69 14.84 7.38
CA ASP A 325 20.05 15.34 6.17
C ASP A 325 20.67 14.75 4.89
N GLU A 326 21.97 14.45 4.92
CA GLU A 326 22.70 13.84 3.80
C GLU A 326 22.37 12.34 3.63
N LEU A 327 22.08 11.65 4.75
CA LEU A 327 21.77 10.23 4.79
C LEU A 327 20.27 9.94 4.75
N LYS A 328 19.42 10.93 4.52
CA LYS A 328 17.96 10.75 4.49
C LYS A 328 17.50 9.85 3.32
N GLY A 329 16.59 8.93 3.59
CA GLY A 329 16.04 8.02 2.57
C GLY A 329 16.95 6.83 2.29
N MET A 330 17.22 6.54 1.03
CA MET A 330 18.01 5.37 0.63
C MET A 330 19.47 5.38 1.12
N PRO A 331 20.18 6.50 1.09
CA PRO A 331 21.57 6.54 1.57
C PRO A 331 21.72 6.03 3.01
N TRP A 332 20.79 6.36 3.92
CA TRP A 332 20.86 5.84 5.29
C TRP A 332 20.63 4.34 5.38
N VAL A 333 19.68 3.79 4.61
CA VAL A 333 19.42 2.34 4.60
C VAL A 333 20.64 1.58 4.08
N GLN A 334 21.30 2.11 3.05
CA GLN A 334 22.52 1.50 2.49
C GLN A 334 23.69 1.57 3.48
N ALA A 335 23.90 2.72 4.14
CA ALA A 335 24.93 2.86 5.16
C ALA A 335 24.69 1.94 6.37
N ALA A 336 23.43 1.81 6.81
CA ALA A 336 23.04 0.90 7.89
C ALA A 336 23.29 -0.57 7.52
N ALA A 337 22.99 -0.97 6.29
CA ALA A 337 23.26 -2.32 5.81
C ALA A 337 24.77 -2.57 5.64
N GLU A 338 25.52 -1.59 5.18
CA GLU A 338 26.98 -1.68 5.07
C GLU A 338 27.63 -1.86 6.45
N ALA A 339 27.18 -1.13 7.46
CA ALA A 339 27.65 -1.29 8.83
C ALA A 339 27.40 -2.70 9.39
N SER A 340 26.30 -3.34 9.00
CA SER A 340 25.90 -4.68 9.47
C SER A 340 26.48 -5.84 8.65
N LEU A 341 26.65 -5.65 7.34
CA LEU A 341 27.03 -6.71 6.36
C LEU A 341 28.36 -6.45 5.65
N GLY A 342 29.04 -5.32 5.94
CA GLY A 342 30.19 -4.87 5.15
C GLY A 342 29.80 -4.45 3.73
N GLY A 343 30.76 -4.47 2.81
CA GLY A 343 30.55 -3.98 1.43
C GLY A 343 29.45 -4.68 0.62
N ILE A 344 28.98 -5.85 1.05
CA ILE A 344 27.84 -6.56 0.41
C ILE A 344 26.51 -5.87 0.76
N GLY A 345 26.44 -5.13 1.88
CA GLY A 345 25.21 -4.51 2.38
C GLY A 345 24.60 -3.53 1.38
N ILE A 346 25.40 -2.67 0.75
CA ILE A 346 24.95 -1.72 -0.26
C ILE A 346 24.29 -2.46 -1.43
N THR A 347 24.98 -3.49 -1.96
CA THR A 347 24.47 -4.26 -3.11
C THR A 347 23.19 -5.02 -2.75
N PHE A 348 23.12 -5.58 -1.54
CA PHE A 348 21.93 -6.26 -1.05
C PHE A 348 20.72 -5.31 -1.02
N ILE A 349 20.87 -4.12 -0.45
CA ILE A 349 19.79 -3.12 -0.37
C ILE A 349 19.40 -2.61 -1.75
N THR A 350 20.35 -2.41 -2.66
CA THR A 350 20.05 -2.02 -4.05
C THR A 350 19.19 -3.06 -4.76
N ILE A 351 19.52 -4.35 -4.63
CA ILE A 351 18.73 -5.45 -5.21
C ILE A 351 17.36 -5.54 -4.53
N ALA A 352 17.31 -5.47 -3.19
CA ALA A 352 16.07 -5.50 -2.44
C ALA A 352 15.14 -4.36 -2.87
N LEU A 353 15.64 -3.12 -2.91
CA LEU A 353 14.83 -1.98 -3.33
C LEU A 353 14.39 -2.10 -4.80
N PHE A 354 15.27 -2.57 -5.68
CA PHE A 354 14.89 -2.80 -7.08
C PHE A 354 13.69 -3.76 -7.16
N LEU A 355 13.72 -4.88 -6.46
CA LEU A 355 12.62 -5.85 -6.44
C LEU A 355 11.33 -5.25 -5.86
N PHE A 356 11.44 -4.56 -4.73
CA PHE A 356 10.30 -3.91 -4.06
C PHE A 356 9.68 -2.81 -4.94
N ALA A 357 10.50 -1.89 -5.42
CA ALA A 357 10.02 -0.78 -6.23
C ALA A 357 9.51 -1.24 -7.60
N PHE A 358 10.14 -2.24 -8.21
CA PHE A 358 9.70 -2.79 -9.48
C PHE A 358 8.34 -3.50 -9.37
N THR A 359 8.13 -4.29 -8.31
CA THR A 359 6.79 -4.88 -8.06
C THR A 359 5.73 -3.82 -7.79
N THR A 360 6.12 -2.71 -7.10
CA THR A 360 5.24 -1.56 -6.88
C THR A 360 4.82 -0.90 -8.19
N LEU A 361 5.74 -0.66 -9.14
CA LEU A 361 5.40 -0.13 -10.46
C LEU A 361 4.32 -0.96 -11.15
N ILE A 362 4.48 -2.30 -11.11
CA ILE A 362 3.55 -3.23 -11.77
C ILE A 362 2.20 -3.26 -11.03
N GLY A 363 2.20 -3.30 -9.69
CA GLY A 363 0.98 -3.29 -8.87
C GLY A 363 0.19 -1.99 -9.02
N ASN A 364 0.89 -0.86 -9.09
CA ASN A 364 0.29 0.45 -9.31
C ASN A 364 -0.38 0.55 -10.68
N PHE A 365 0.24 -0.02 -11.71
CA PHE A 365 -0.37 -0.07 -13.05
C PHE A 365 -1.66 -0.89 -13.05
N PHE A 366 -1.75 -1.98 -12.28
CA PHE A 366 -2.99 -2.74 -12.12
C PHE A 366 -4.12 -1.84 -11.58
N TYR A 367 -3.88 -1.01 -10.57
CA TYR A 367 -4.89 -0.10 -10.05
C TYR A 367 -5.29 0.98 -11.06
N ALA A 368 -4.34 1.51 -11.82
CA ALA A 368 -4.63 2.47 -12.88
C ALA A 368 -5.50 1.85 -13.99
N GLU A 369 -5.23 0.59 -14.39
CA GLU A 369 -6.05 -0.14 -15.36
C GLU A 369 -7.47 -0.36 -14.84
N MET A 370 -7.64 -0.69 -13.54
CA MET A 370 -8.98 -0.82 -12.93
C MET A 370 -9.72 0.52 -12.90
N GLY A 371 -9.04 1.61 -12.57
CA GLY A 371 -9.59 2.97 -12.62
C GLY A 371 -10.06 3.36 -14.02
N LEU A 372 -9.24 3.07 -15.05
CA LEU A 372 -9.61 3.31 -16.45
C LEU A 372 -10.85 2.49 -16.85
N GLY A 373 -10.94 1.23 -16.41
CA GLY A 373 -12.09 0.36 -16.63
C GLY A 373 -13.39 0.97 -16.11
N TYR A 374 -13.35 1.60 -14.93
CA TYR A 374 -14.50 2.30 -14.37
C TYR A 374 -14.89 3.54 -15.22
N LEU A 375 -13.91 4.35 -15.63
CA LEU A 375 -14.17 5.56 -16.43
C LEU A 375 -14.83 5.24 -17.76
N CYS A 376 -14.47 4.13 -18.39
CA CYS A 376 -15.00 3.71 -19.68
C CYS A 376 -16.39 3.06 -19.58
N ASP A 377 -16.89 2.72 -18.38
CA ASP A 377 -18.15 1.98 -18.14
C ASP A 377 -18.25 0.61 -18.87
N LYS A 378 -17.23 0.27 -19.62
CA LYS A 378 -17.04 -0.96 -20.42
C LYS A 378 -15.56 -1.30 -20.43
N LYS A 379 -15.22 -2.43 -21.03
CA LYS A 379 -13.81 -2.76 -21.27
C LYS A 379 -13.12 -1.63 -22.06
N PRO A 380 -11.99 -1.08 -21.56
CA PRO A 380 -11.27 -0.04 -22.26
C PRO A 380 -10.89 -0.48 -23.68
N ASN A 381 -10.96 0.45 -24.64
CA ASN A 381 -10.51 0.20 -26.01
C ASN A 381 -9.00 -0.09 -26.03
N LYS A 382 -8.55 -0.90 -26.99
CA LYS A 382 -7.13 -1.24 -27.20
C LYS A 382 -6.24 0.00 -27.25
N TRP A 383 -6.67 1.06 -27.93
CA TRP A 383 -5.91 2.31 -28.03
C TRP A 383 -5.79 3.06 -26.70
N MET A 384 -6.84 3.03 -25.88
CA MET A 384 -6.80 3.61 -24.54
C MET A 384 -5.82 2.87 -23.63
N LEU A 385 -5.78 1.54 -23.70
CA LEU A 385 -4.82 0.73 -22.98
C LEU A 385 -3.37 0.98 -23.45
N ILE A 386 -3.16 1.12 -24.76
CA ILE A 386 -1.85 1.46 -25.31
C ILE A 386 -1.43 2.84 -24.82
N GLY A 387 -2.34 3.83 -24.89
CA GLY A 387 -2.07 5.17 -24.36
C GLY A 387 -1.72 5.18 -22.86
N LEU A 388 -2.49 4.43 -22.04
CA LEU A 388 -2.22 4.29 -20.61
C LEU A 388 -0.82 3.69 -20.35
N ARG A 389 -0.45 2.64 -21.09
CA ARG A 389 0.87 1.99 -20.99
C ARG A 389 2.00 2.90 -21.41
N ALA A 390 1.81 3.65 -22.50
CA ALA A 390 2.81 4.61 -22.99
C ALA A 390 3.04 5.73 -21.96
N ILE A 391 1.97 6.32 -21.42
CA ILE A 391 2.07 7.36 -20.39
C ILE A 391 2.74 6.79 -19.13
N ALA A 392 2.35 5.62 -18.66
CA ALA A 392 2.95 4.99 -17.50
C ALA A 392 4.46 4.74 -17.69
N THR A 393 4.87 4.30 -18.89
CA THR A 393 6.29 4.07 -19.24
C THR A 393 7.08 5.38 -19.23
N VAL A 394 6.51 6.47 -19.79
CA VAL A 394 7.13 7.81 -19.76
C VAL A 394 7.26 8.33 -18.32
N VAL A 395 6.23 8.11 -17.49
CA VAL A 395 6.26 8.50 -16.07
C VAL A 395 7.37 7.75 -15.32
N VAL A 396 7.53 6.45 -15.55
CA VAL A 396 8.61 5.66 -14.94
C VAL A 396 9.97 6.17 -15.36
N PHE A 397 10.18 6.48 -16.64
CA PHE A 397 11.42 7.11 -17.10
C PHE A 397 11.64 8.48 -16.44
N GLY A 398 10.62 9.35 -16.45
CA GLY A 398 10.71 10.70 -15.87
C GLY A 398 11.00 10.70 -14.37
N GLY A 399 10.48 9.73 -13.63
CA GLY A 399 10.70 9.61 -12.19
C GLY A 399 12.15 9.39 -11.81
N SER A 400 12.92 8.64 -12.62
CA SER A 400 14.35 8.41 -12.37
C SER A 400 15.20 9.70 -12.47
N LEU A 401 14.69 10.71 -13.15
CA LEU A 401 15.37 12.00 -13.37
C LEU A 401 15.00 13.08 -12.35
N MET A 402 14.10 12.75 -11.40
CA MET A 402 13.58 13.71 -10.42
C MET A 402 14.47 13.86 -9.19
N GLU A 403 14.17 14.91 -8.41
CA GLU A 403 14.70 15.10 -7.06
C GLU A 403 13.71 14.57 -6.03
N PHE A 404 14.21 14.28 -4.82
CA PHE A 404 13.44 13.72 -3.71
C PHE A 404 12.12 14.47 -3.44
N SER A 405 12.19 15.79 -3.24
CA SER A 405 11.03 16.60 -2.90
C SER A 405 9.98 16.66 -4.02
N VAL A 406 10.43 16.63 -5.27
CA VAL A 406 9.57 16.69 -6.47
C VAL A 406 8.85 15.37 -6.68
N ALA A 407 9.46 14.24 -6.32
CA ALA A 407 8.83 12.93 -6.42
C ALA A 407 7.82 12.67 -5.29
N TRP A 408 8.24 12.88 -4.02
CA TRP A 408 7.46 12.47 -2.85
C TRP A 408 6.29 13.40 -2.50
N SER A 409 6.47 14.73 -2.53
CA SER A 409 5.43 15.65 -2.02
C SER A 409 4.12 15.61 -2.81
N PRO A 410 4.12 15.59 -4.17
CA PRO A 410 2.88 15.45 -4.93
C PRO A 410 2.19 14.10 -4.71
N ALA A 411 2.96 13.00 -4.59
CA ALA A 411 2.43 11.67 -4.34
C ALA A 411 1.66 11.62 -3.00
N ASP A 412 2.23 12.21 -1.94
CA ASP A 412 1.58 12.34 -0.64
C ASP A 412 0.25 13.09 -0.74
N VAL A 413 0.22 14.24 -1.43
CA VAL A 413 -0.98 15.08 -1.55
C VAL A 413 -2.09 14.36 -2.30
N ILE A 414 -1.79 13.74 -3.44
CA ILE A 414 -2.81 13.07 -4.25
C ILE A 414 -3.36 11.84 -3.51
N MET A 415 -2.50 11.07 -2.83
CA MET A 415 -2.92 9.98 -1.96
C MET A 415 -3.81 10.48 -0.80
N GLY A 416 -3.45 11.62 -0.21
CA GLY A 416 -4.25 12.25 0.83
C GLY A 416 -5.68 12.58 0.37
N PHE A 417 -5.86 13.06 -0.86
CA PHE A 417 -7.19 13.27 -1.44
C PHE A 417 -7.98 11.99 -1.66
N LEU A 418 -7.33 10.89 -2.07
CA LEU A 418 -8.01 9.59 -2.14
C LEU A 418 -8.55 9.15 -0.78
N ALA A 419 -7.71 9.23 0.26
CA ALA A 419 -8.11 8.88 1.62
C ALA A 419 -9.23 9.79 2.13
N LEU A 420 -9.17 11.10 1.82
CA LEU A 420 -10.20 12.09 2.19
C LEU A 420 -11.57 11.78 1.59
N ILE A 421 -11.61 11.18 0.40
CA ILE A 421 -12.87 10.74 -0.22
C ILE A 421 -13.28 9.38 0.35
N ASN A 422 -12.37 8.41 0.41
CA ASN A 422 -12.73 7.03 0.71
C ASN A 422 -13.12 6.83 2.19
N LEU A 423 -12.40 7.43 3.14
CA LEU A 423 -12.66 7.23 4.58
C LEU A 423 -14.09 7.65 5.00
N PRO A 424 -14.60 8.84 4.64
CA PRO A 424 -16.00 9.18 4.92
C PRO A 424 -16.98 8.24 4.23
N VAL A 425 -16.70 7.86 2.99
CA VAL A 425 -17.54 6.92 2.23
C VAL A 425 -17.65 5.57 2.93
N ILE A 426 -16.55 4.98 3.37
CA ILE A 426 -16.61 3.68 4.06
C ILE A 426 -17.28 3.79 5.45
N ILE A 427 -17.19 4.93 6.14
CA ILE A 427 -17.94 5.16 7.38
C ILE A 427 -19.45 5.11 7.10
N ILE A 428 -19.91 5.79 6.07
CA ILE A 428 -21.32 5.83 5.68
C ILE A 428 -21.79 4.44 5.19
N LEU A 429 -20.98 3.77 4.39
CA LEU A 429 -21.33 2.51 3.73
C LEU A 429 -20.92 1.24 4.48
N GLY A 430 -20.26 1.33 5.62
CA GLY A 430 -19.69 0.17 6.34
C GLY A 430 -20.73 -0.82 6.89
N GLY A 431 -22.00 -0.42 7.01
CA GLY A 431 -23.07 -1.27 7.51
C GLY A 431 -23.20 -2.63 6.79
N PRO A 432 -23.31 -2.69 5.47
CA PRO A 432 -23.31 -3.95 4.71
C PRO A 432 -22.09 -4.82 4.95
N ALA A 433 -20.87 -4.26 5.02
CA ALA A 433 -19.66 -5.05 5.29
C ALA A 433 -19.68 -5.66 6.70
N ILE A 434 -20.18 -4.92 7.71
CA ILE A 434 -20.32 -5.44 9.08
C ILE A 434 -21.36 -6.57 9.13
N ARG A 435 -22.50 -6.45 8.44
CA ARG A 435 -23.49 -7.53 8.34
C ARG A 435 -22.91 -8.76 7.63
N CYS A 436 -22.17 -8.53 6.54
CA CYS A 436 -21.45 -9.57 5.82
C CYS A 436 -20.45 -10.32 6.72
N MET A 437 -19.68 -9.62 7.55
CA MET A 437 -18.79 -10.23 8.54
C MET A 437 -19.56 -11.09 9.54
N LYS A 438 -20.69 -10.60 10.06
CA LYS A 438 -21.53 -11.34 11.02
C LYS A 438 -22.08 -12.61 10.39
N ASP A 439 -22.52 -12.56 9.15
CA ASP A 439 -22.99 -13.73 8.39
C ASP A 439 -21.86 -14.75 8.20
N TYR A 440 -20.68 -14.30 7.77
CA TYR A 440 -19.50 -15.14 7.67
C TYR A 440 -19.20 -15.89 8.96
N MET A 441 -19.16 -15.15 10.08
CA MET A 441 -18.87 -15.73 11.39
C MET A 441 -19.96 -16.71 11.87
N ARG A 442 -21.23 -16.45 11.55
CA ARG A 442 -22.33 -17.35 11.84
C ARG A 442 -22.13 -18.69 11.13
N GLN A 443 -21.95 -18.66 9.81
CA GLN A 443 -21.73 -19.87 9.00
C GLN A 443 -20.48 -20.66 9.44
N LYS A 444 -19.41 -19.97 9.84
CA LYS A 444 -18.20 -20.62 10.39
C LYS A 444 -18.47 -21.34 11.70
N ARG A 445 -19.25 -20.74 12.62
CA ARG A 445 -19.65 -21.40 13.90
C ARG A 445 -20.50 -22.64 13.67
N GLU A 446 -21.27 -22.66 12.58
CA GLU A 446 -22.04 -23.83 12.15
C GLU A 446 -21.19 -24.89 11.43
N GLY A 447 -19.86 -24.73 11.36
CA GLY A 447 -18.94 -25.64 10.70
C GLY A 447 -18.99 -25.63 9.17
N LYS A 448 -19.68 -24.65 8.55
CA LYS A 448 -19.87 -24.55 7.10
C LYS A 448 -18.68 -23.80 6.46
N ASN A 449 -18.44 -24.05 5.16
CA ASN A 449 -17.67 -23.12 4.33
C ASN A 449 -18.60 -21.97 3.93
N PRO A 450 -18.31 -20.70 4.37
CA PRO A 450 -19.24 -19.61 4.15
C PRO A 450 -19.49 -19.31 2.67
N VAL A 451 -20.76 -19.24 2.30
CA VAL A 451 -21.24 -18.83 0.98
C VAL A 451 -22.15 -17.61 1.16
N PHE A 452 -21.95 -16.60 0.33
CA PHE A 452 -22.68 -15.35 0.47
C PHE A 452 -23.84 -15.24 -0.52
N ARG A 453 -24.98 -14.76 -0.01
CA ARG A 453 -26.14 -14.32 -0.78
C ARG A 453 -26.57 -12.94 -0.28
N ALA A 454 -26.76 -12.00 -1.19
CA ALA A 454 -27.11 -10.63 -0.83
C ALA A 454 -28.38 -10.51 0.03
N LYS A 455 -29.37 -11.38 -0.19
CA LYS A 455 -30.61 -11.45 0.58
C LYS A 455 -30.42 -11.84 2.05
N ASP A 456 -29.40 -12.65 2.35
CA ASP A 456 -29.18 -13.19 3.70
C ASP A 456 -28.74 -12.12 4.69
N ILE A 457 -28.21 -11.01 4.21
CA ILE A 457 -27.85 -9.82 5.01
C ILE A 457 -28.82 -8.66 4.85
N GLY A 458 -29.95 -8.86 4.20
CA GLY A 458 -30.96 -7.81 3.97
C GLY A 458 -30.41 -6.66 3.13
N LEU A 459 -29.66 -6.94 2.06
CA LEU A 459 -29.12 -5.91 1.19
C LEU A 459 -30.23 -5.31 0.32
N VAL A 460 -30.51 -4.02 0.49
CA VAL A 460 -31.52 -3.28 -0.29
C VAL A 460 -31.03 -2.97 -1.72
N THR A 461 -29.72 -2.74 -1.84
CA THR A 461 -29.11 -2.42 -3.14
C THR A 461 -28.87 -3.71 -3.92
N LYS A 462 -29.41 -3.77 -5.14
CA LYS A 462 -29.18 -4.90 -6.06
C LYS A 462 -27.69 -5.02 -6.38
N THR A 463 -27.15 -6.22 -6.30
CA THR A 463 -25.78 -6.56 -6.68
C THR A 463 -25.74 -7.25 -8.02
N ASP A 464 -24.66 -7.06 -8.78
CA ASP A 464 -24.52 -7.69 -10.11
C ASP A 464 -24.01 -9.14 -10.01
N PHE A 465 -23.40 -9.52 -8.88
CA PHE A 465 -22.71 -10.80 -8.73
C PHE A 465 -23.37 -11.74 -7.69
N TRP A 466 -23.92 -11.22 -6.59
CA TRP A 466 -24.34 -12.00 -5.42
C TRP A 466 -25.87 -12.11 -5.28
N ASN A 467 -26.55 -12.54 -6.32
CA ASN A 467 -28.01 -12.68 -6.32
C ASN A 467 -28.48 -14.02 -5.73
#